data_260a7389f6d7997318f338a73e9971bf
#
_entry.id   260a7389f6d7997318f338a73e9971bf
#
_cell.length_a   1.000
_cell.length_b   1.000
_cell.length_c   1.000
_cell.angle_alpha   90.00
_cell.angle_beta   90.00
_cell.angle_gamma   90.00
#
_symmetry.space_group_name_H-M   'P 1'
#
loop_
_entity.id
_entity.type
_entity.pdbx_description
1 polymer ?
#
loop_
_entity_poly.entity_id
_entity_poly.type
_entity_poly.pdbx_seq_one_letter_code
_entity_poly.pdbx_strand_id
1 'polypeptide(L)'
;LFALNGSSAGARPKALIGVDQARKNISYGVNQLNDGFEHWLVKFPNSQDSTDSGAIEYVYALMAKEAGLYFPDVHLFSSQKGNGFFGVKRFDRQENKRFHMHTVSGLIHSNFRFPSLDYEDLLSLTMALTKDIREVEKMFRLAVFNVMAHNRDDHAKNFSFLMNEFGEWKLSPAYDLTYSNGPGGEQSTMVMGEGRNITIEHLVKLGLEAKISKELIDQIIEKTRNSLSKWNYLANIYGISKSN
;
A
#
# COMPACT_ATOMS: atom_id res chain seq x y z
N LEU A 1 8.99 -18.73 -13.41
CA LEU A 1 8.74 -18.13 -12.08
C LEU A 1 9.69 -18.70 -11.01
N PHE A 2 9.97 -20.01 -10.98
CA PHE A 2 10.89 -20.64 -10.00
C PHE A 2 12.36 -20.19 -10.14
N ALA A 3 12.76 -19.65 -11.28
CA ALA A 3 14.12 -19.13 -11.51
C ALA A 3 14.29 -17.66 -11.06
N LEU A 4 13.22 -16.99 -10.68
CA LEU A 4 13.22 -15.58 -10.25
C LEU A 4 13.34 -15.53 -8.73
N ASN A 5 14.53 -15.83 -8.22
CA ASN A 5 14.86 -15.87 -6.80
C ASN A 5 14.53 -14.57 -6.07
N GLY A 6 13.54 -14.62 -5.23
CA GLY A 6 13.19 -13.56 -4.31
C GLY A 6 11.90 -13.92 -3.59
N SER A 7 12.00 -14.62 -2.46
CA SER A 7 10.89 -14.85 -1.55
C SER A 7 10.44 -13.52 -0.95
N SER A 8 9.62 -12.76 -1.68
CA SER A 8 8.82 -11.71 -1.04
C SER A 8 7.57 -12.37 -0.44
N ALA A 9 7.38 -12.26 0.86
CA ALA A 9 6.22 -12.79 1.57
C ALA A 9 4.90 -12.30 0.95
N GLY A 10 3.83 -13.11 1.01
CA GLY A 10 2.49 -12.77 0.54
C GLY A 10 1.87 -13.86 -0.33
N ALA A 11 0.54 -13.90 -0.43
CA ALA A 11 -0.24 -14.98 -1.01
C ALA A 11 -0.14 -15.09 -2.54
N ARG A 12 0.17 -13.99 -3.26
CA ARG A 12 0.26 -13.97 -4.72
C ARG A 12 1.68 -14.18 -5.22
N PRO A 13 1.89 -14.91 -6.34
CA PRO A 13 3.18 -15.03 -6.99
C PRO A 13 3.75 -13.64 -7.36
N LYS A 14 5.05 -13.43 -7.13
CA LYS A 14 5.71 -12.15 -7.37
C LYS A 14 7.08 -12.38 -8.01
N ALA A 15 7.53 -11.41 -8.82
CA ALA A 15 8.87 -11.38 -9.34
C ALA A 15 9.55 -10.07 -8.97
N LEU A 16 10.84 -10.15 -8.62
CA LEU A 16 11.71 -8.99 -8.48
C LEU A 16 12.48 -8.85 -9.78
N ILE A 17 12.35 -7.69 -10.41
CA ILE A 17 12.94 -7.40 -11.72
C ILE A 17 13.62 -6.05 -11.71
N GLY A 18 14.55 -5.86 -12.64
CA GLY A 18 15.03 -4.55 -13.05
C GLY A 18 14.22 -4.06 -14.26
N VAL A 19 13.85 -2.80 -14.26
CA VAL A 19 13.15 -2.16 -15.38
C VAL A 19 13.88 -0.89 -15.74
N ASP A 20 14.12 -0.65 -17.02
CA ASP A 20 14.74 0.60 -17.48
C ASP A 20 13.77 1.78 -17.34
N GLN A 21 14.28 3.00 -17.38
CA GLN A 21 13.47 4.22 -17.23
C GLN A 21 12.39 4.34 -18.33
N ALA A 22 12.65 3.81 -19.53
CA ALA A 22 11.68 3.80 -20.62
C ALA A 22 10.63 2.70 -20.48
N ARG A 23 10.75 1.81 -19.48
CA ARG A 23 9.87 0.65 -19.21
C ARG A 23 9.75 -0.32 -20.39
N LYS A 24 10.78 -0.39 -21.21
CA LYS A 24 10.84 -1.26 -22.41
C LYS A 24 11.68 -2.51 -22.20
N ASN A 25 12.69 -2.43 -21.35
CA ASN A 25 13.59 -3.52 -21.10
C ASN A 25 13.46 -4.01 -19.66
N ILE A 26 13.48 -5.34 -19.51
CA ILE A 26 13.39 -6.02 -18.22
C ILE A 26 14.66 -6.83 -18.01
N SER A 27 15.28 -6.68 -16.84
CA SER A 27 16.36 -7.53 -16.34
C SER A 27 15.86 -8.36 -15.16
N TYR A 28 16.30 -9.61 -15.05
CA TYR A 28 15.91 -10.53 -13.98
C TYR A 28 17.07 -11.39 -13.51
N GLY A 29 16.92 -11.96 -12.32
CA GLY A 29 17.90 -12.88 -11.73
C GLY A 29 19.18 -12.22 -11.21
N VAL A 30 19.21 -10.90 -11.02
CA VAL A 30 20.38 -10.15 -10.58
C VAL A 30 20.16 -9.48 -9.22
N ASN A 31 21.18 -9.58 -8.37
CA ASN A 31 21.22 -8.85 -7.09
C ASN A 31 21.67 -7.39 -7.27
N GLN A 32 22.40 -7.09 -8.34
CA GLN A 32 22.83 -5.76 -8.74
C GLN A 32 22.30 -5.49 -10.15
N LEU A 33 21.66 -4.34 -10.31
CA LEU A 33 21.16 -3.90 -11.60
C LEU A 33 22.25 -3.14 -12.35
N ASN A 34 22.23 -3.22 -13.68
CA ASN A 34 23.01 -2.35 -14.54
C ASN A 34 22.54 -0.90 -14.42
N ASP A 35 23.41 0.03 -14.75
CA ASP A 35 23.09 1.45 -14.77
C ASP A 35 21.85 1.73 -15.61
N GLY A 36 20.98 2.61 -15.12
CA GLY A 36 19.73 2.97 -15.78
C GLY A 36 18.55 2.03 -15.52
N PHE A 37 18.75 0.95 -14.76
CA PHE A 37 17.66 0.09 -14.31
C PHE A 37 17.24 0.39 -12.88
N GLU A 38 15.96 0.26 -12.61
CA GLU A 38 15.33 0.43 -11.30
C GLU A 38 14.78 -0.90 -10.79
N HIS A 39 14.76 -1.07 -9.47
CA HIS A 39 14.20 -2.26 -8.84
C HIS A 39 12.67 -2.19 -8.80
N TRP A 40 12.02 -3.20 -9.36
CA TRP A 40 10.57 -3.33 -9.40
C TRP A 40 10.12 -4.68 -8.82
N LEU A 41 8.91 -4.68 -8.29
CA LEU A 41 8.18 -5.88 -7.90
C LEU A 41 6.96 -6.00 -8.82
N VAL A 42 6.79 -7.15 -9.48
CA VAL A 42 5.62 -7.44 -10.32
C VAL A 42 4.83 -8.55 -9.67
N LYS A 43 3.52 -8.35 -9.54
CA LYS A 43 2.57 -9.32 -9.00
C LYS A 43 1.86 -10.04 -10.15
N PHE A 44 1.67 -11.35 -9.97
CA PHE A 44 0.95 -12.20 -10.91
C PHE A 44 -0.30 -12.75 -10.25
N PRO A 45 -1.40 -12.92 -11.02
CA PRO A 45 -2.59 -13.55 -10.48
C PRO A 45 -2.31 -15.01 -10.08
N ASN A 46 -2.92 -15.48 -9.02
CA ASN A 46 -3.00 -16.90 -8.69
C ASN A 46 -4.19 -17.54 -9.40
N SER A 47 -4.42 -18.84 -9.19
CA SER A 47 -5.52 -19.57 -9.84
C SER A 47 -6.93 -19.18 -9.36
N GLN A 48 -7.04 -18.45 -8.26
CA GLN A 48 -8.29 -17.97 -7.67
C GLN A 48 -8.55 -16.51 -7.99
N ASP A 49 -7.54 -15.77 -8.46
CA ASP A 49 -7.67 -14.35 -8.77
C ASP A 49 -8.38 -14.16 -10.12
N SER A 50 -9.15 -13.07 -10.21
CA SER A 50 -9.64 -12.56 -11.49
C SER A 50 -8.48 -12.18 -12.41
N THR A 51 -8.67 -12.28 -13.73
CA THR A 51 -7.74 -11.77 -14.74
C THR A 51 -7.52 -10.27 -14.65
N ASP A 52 -8.42 -9.56 -13.96
CA ASP A 52 -8.39 -8.11 -13.76
C ASP A 52 -7.61 -7.69 -12.52
N SER A 53 -7.15 -8.64 -11.68
CA SER A 53 -6.53 -8.34 -10.38
C SER A 53 -5.37 -7.36 -10.46
N GLY A 54 -4.54 -7.44 -11.52
CA GLY A 54 -3.44 -6.51 -11.74
C GLY A 54 -3.92 -5.09 -12.08
N ALA A 55 -4.95 -4.98 -12.92
CA ALA A 55 -5.56 -3.69 -13.27
C ALA A 55 -6.30 -3.06 -12.07
N ILE A 56 -6.99 -3.87 -11.26
CA ILE A 56 -7.64 -3.41 -10.02
C ILE A 56 -6.61 -2.79 -9.09
N GLU A 57 -5.51 -3.49 -8.79
CA GLU A 57 -4.46 -2.97 -7.91
C GLU A 57 -3.80 -1.72 -8.48
N TYR A 58 -3.64 -1.65 -9.80
CA TYR A 58 -3.12 -0.47 -10.47
C TYR A 58 -4.05 0.74 -10.33
N VAL A 59 -5.37 0.56 -10.51
CA VAL A 59 -6.35 1.64 -10.31
C VAL A 59 -6.39 2.09 -8.86
N TYR A 60 -6.31 1.17 -7.88
CA TYR A 60 -6.19 1.53 -6.47
C TYR A 60 -4.95 2.38 -6.20
N ALA A 61 -3.80 2.04 -6.80
CA ALA A 61 -2.59 2.84 -6.67
C ALA A 61 -2.73 4.25 -7.27
N LEU A 62 -3.42 4.39 -8.41
CA LEU A 62 -3.72 5.69 -9.01
C LEU A 62 -4.61 6.54 -8.10
N MET A 63 -5.68 5.95 -7.57
CA MET A 63 -6.58 6.63 -6.64
C MET A 63 -5.85 6.99 -5.33
N ALA A 64 -4.99 6.12 -4.80
CA ALA A 64 -4.19 6.41 -3.62
C ALA A 64 -3.27 7.62 -3.83
N LYS A 65 -2.58 7.69 -4.96
CA LYS A 65 -1.75 8.86 -5.32
C LYS A 65 -2.58 10.14 -5.42
N GLU A 66 -3.75 10.08 -6.02
CA GLU A 66 -4.64 11.22 -6.14
C GLU A 66 -5.23 11.66 -4.79
N ALA A 67 -5.54 10.72 -3.90
CA ALA A 67 -5.91 11.00 -2.52
C ALA A 67 -4.76 11.64 -1.71
N GLY A 68 -3.56 11.69 -2.29
CA GLY A 68 -2.38 12.30 -1.70
C GLY A 68 -1.59 11.37 -0.79
N LEU A 69 -1.76 10.06 -0.93
CA LEU A 69 -0.87 9.10 -0.28
C LEU A 69 0.52 9.16 -0.92
N TYR A 70 1.54 9.02 -0.08
CA TYR A 70 2.89 8.77 -0.57
C TYR A 70 2.95 7.32 -1.06
N PHE A 71 2.96 7.15 -2.39
CA PHE A 71 2.91 5.86 -3.07
C PHE A 71 4.01 5.78 -4.12
N PRO A 72 4.69 4.63 -4.28
CA PRO A 72 5.76 4.48 -5.26
C PRO A 72 5.25 4.60 -6.70
N ASP A 73 6.17 4.67 -7.66
CA ASP A 73 5.83 4.56 -9.06
C ASP A 73 5.23 3.18 -9.38
N VAL A 74 4.19 3.19 -10.18
CA VAL A 74 3.47 1.99 -10.62
C VAL A 74 3.40 1.91 -12.14
N HIS A 75 3.30 0.69 -12.65
CA HIS A 75 3.12 0.42 -14.05
C HIS A 75 2.23 -0.81 -14.24
N LEU A 76 1.35 -0.75 -15.21
CA LEU A 76 0.57 -1.91 -15.64
C LEU A 76 1.27 -2.55 -16.83
N PHE A 77 2.03 -3.62 -16.58
CA PHE A 77 2.73 -4.35 -17.62
C PHE A 77 1.74 -5.12 -18.47
N SER A 78 1.91 -5.07 -19.79
CA SER A 78 1.03 -5.78 -20.72
C SER A 78 1.04 -7.28 -20.48
N SER A 79 -0.12 -7.94 -20.66
CA SER A 79 -0.30 -9.37 -20.56
C SER A 79 -0.99 -9.90 -21.80
N GLN A 80 -0.67 -11.13 -22.21
CA GLN A 80 -1.42 -11.84 -23.26
C GLN A 80 -2.74 -12.40 -22.74
N LYS A 81 -2.90 -12.50 -21.41
CA LYS A 81 -4.09 -13.02 -20.72
C LYS A 81 -4.51 -12.02 -19.65
N GLY A 82 -5.62 -11.34 -19.85
CA GLY A 82 -6.16 -10.34 -18.91
C GLY A 82 -5.59 -8.93 -19.10
N ASN A 83 -5.93 -8.04 -18.20
CA ASN A 83 -5.74 -6.58 -18.33
C ASN A 83 -4.36 -6.08 -17.88
N GLY A 84 -3.41 -6.97 -17.65
CA GLY A 84 -2.04 -6.63 -17.30
C GLY A 84 -1.60 -7.11 -15.92
N PHE A 85 -0.29 -6.99 -15.68
CA PHE A 85 0.33 -7.31 -14.40
C PHE A 85 0.69 -6.04 -13.65
N PHE A 86 0.29 -5.95 -12.39
CA PHE A 86 0.66 -4.81 -11.54
C PHE A 86 2.14 -4.84 -11.22
N GLY A 87 2.82 -3.75 -11.52
CA GLY A 87 4.20 -3.52 -11.13
C GLY A 87 4.35 -2.28 -10.27
N VAL A 88 5.20 -2.37 -9.27
CA VAL A 88 5.51 -1.26 -8.36
C VAL A 88 7.01 -1.14 -8.18
N LYS A 89 7.52 0.10 -8.26
CA LYS A 89 8.92 0.41 -7.99
C LYS A 89 9.22 0.18 -6.50
N ARG A 90 10.31 -0.50 -6.22
CA ARG A 90 10.72 -0.76 -4.83
C ARG A 90 11.24 0.52 -4.18
N PHE A 91 10.67 0.87 -3.06
CA PHE A 91 11.05 2.02 -2.25
C PHE A 91 12.17 1.71 -1.26
N ASP A 92 12.45 0.43 -1.00
CA ASP A 92 13.53 -0.04 -0.13
C ASP A 92 14.85 -0.24 -0.90
N ARG A 93 14.90 0.22 -2.15
CA ARG A 93 16.06 0.17 -3.04
C ARG A 93 16.24 1.50 -3.75
N GLN A 94 17.46 1.97 -3.79
CA GLN A 94 17.87 3.10 -4.62
C GLN A 94 19.22 2.75 -5.25
N GLU A 95 19.25 2.59 -6.57
CA GLU A 95 20.39 2.04 -7.27
C GLU A 95 20.82 0.71 -6.63
N ASN A 96 22.07 0.58 -6.19
CA ASN A 96 22.59 -0.61 -5.49
C ASN A 96 22.48 -0.51 -3.94
N LYS A 97 21.92 0.59 -3.39
CA LYS A 97 21.71 0.77 -1.96
C LYS A 97 20.42 0.09 -1.50
N ARG A 98 20.49 -0.47 -0.29
CA ARG A 98 19.34 -1.06 0.41
C ARG A 98 19.03 -0.23 1.64
N PHE A 99 17.78 0.18 1.80
CA PHE A 99 17.32 0.81 3.02
C PHE A 99 16.88 -0.25 4.02
N HIS A 100 17.19 -0.02 5.28
CA HIS A 100 16.64 -0.85 6.35
C HIS A 100 15.12 -0.60 6.43
N MET A 101 14.36 -1.68 6.40
CA MET A 101 12.89 -1.64 6.45
C MET A 101 12.39 -2.57 7.54
N HIS A 102 11.45 -2.11 8.32
CA HIS A 102 10.81 -2.90 9.35
C HIS A 102 9.30 -2.77 9.30
N THR A 103 8.57 -3.88 9.29
CA THR A 103 7.10 -3.85 9.38
C THR A 103 6.65 -3.60 10.82
N VAL A 104 5.45 -3.04 10.98
CA VAL A 104 4.83 -2.90 12.31
C VAL A 104 4.73 -4.25 12.99
N SER A 105 4.31 -5.30 12.27
CA SER A 105 4.26 -6.67 12.81
C SER A 105 5.60 -7.13 13.44
N GLY A 106 6.71 -6.80 12.80
CA GLY A 106 8.04 -7.11 13.35
C GLY A 106 8.42 -6.21 14.53
N LEU A 107 8.10 -4.92 14.49
CA LEU A 107 8.44 -3.95 15.53
C LEU A 107 7.75 -4.24 16.86
N ILE A 108 6.47 -4.61 16.83
CA ILE A 108 5.67 -4.85 18.05
C ILE A 108 5.45 -6.34 18.33
N HIS A 109 6.13 -7.24 17.58
CA HIS A 109 5.95 -8.69 17.69
C HIS A 109 4.48 -9.14 17.57
N SER A 110 3.65 -8.39 16.82
CA SER A 110 2.23 -8.68 16.64
C SER A 110 2.00 -9.87 15.73
N ASN A 111 1.10 -10.77 16.14
CA ASN A 111 0.62 -11.82 15.26
C ASN A 111 -0.43 -11.25 14.31
N PHE A 112 -0.02 -10.95 13.07
CA PHE A 112 -0.85 -10.34 12.03
C PHE A 112 -2.11 -11.17 11.63
N ARG A 113 -2.23 -12.41 12.12
CA ARG A 113 -3.39 -13.28 11.85
C ARG A 113 -4.59 -12.99 12.76
N PHE A 114 -4.37 -12.24 13.83
CA PHE A 114 -5.44 -11.85 14.75
C PHE A 114 -5.62 -10.34 14.69
N PRO A 115 -6.85 -9.85 14.42
CA PRO A 115 -7.17 -8.43 14.52
C PRO A 115 -6.98 -7.98 15.97
N SER A 116 -5.90 -7.30 16.24
CA SER A 116 -5.56 -6.80 17.60
C SER A 116 -4.93 -5.41 17.53
N LEU A 117 -4.89 -4.81 16.34
CA LEU A 117 -4.27 -3.53 16.09
C LEU A 117 -5.37 -2.48 15.85
N ASP A 118 -5.19 -1.32 16.43
CA ASP A 118 -5.99 -0.13 16.14
C ASP A 118 -5.14 0.93 15.45
N TYR A 119 -5.76 1.78 14.64
CA TYR A 119 -5.07 2.91 14.03
C TYR A 119 -4.58 3.93 15.07
N GLU A 120 -5.20 3.99 16.27
CA GLU A 120 -4.64 4.78 17.39
C GLU A 120 -3.22 4.32 17.76
N ASP A 121 -3.02 2.99 17.84
CA ASP A 121 -1.70 2.40 18.12
C ASP A 121 -0.71 2.70 17.00
N LEU A 122 -1.15 2.63 15.74
CA LEU A 122 -0.32 2.95 14.58
C LEU A 122 0.12 4.41 14.54
N LEU A 123 -0.79 5.34 14.82
CA LEU A 123 -0.47 6.78 14.88
C LEU A 123 0.48 7.08 16.03
N SER A 124 0.23 6.47 17.20
CA SER A 124 1.08 6.60 18.39
C SER A 124 2.48 6.01 18.15
N LEU A 125 2.57 4.82 17.56
CA LEU A 125 3.84 4.20 17.17
C LEU A 125 4.59 5.06 16.15
N THR A 126 3.87 5.62 15.16
CA THR A 126 4.47 6.49 14.15
C THR A 126 5.09 7.71 14.81
N MET A 127 4.38 8.38 15.70
CA MET A 127 4.92 9.52 16.44
C MET A 127 6.12 9.13 17.32
N ALA A 128 6.03 8.03 18.04
CA ALA A 128 7.11 7.57 18.93
C ALA A 128 8.40 7.25 18.16
N LEU A 129 8.25 6.64 16.98
CA LEU A 129 9.39 6.19 16.18
C LEU A 129 10.02 7.33 15.35
N THR A 130 9.18 8.14 14.71
CA THR A 130 9.62 9.17 13.76
C THR A 130 9.83 10.52 14.42
N LYS A 131 9.14 10.81 15.53
CA LYS A 131 9.10 12.11 16.21
C LYS A 131 8.70 13.28 15.29
N ASP A 132 7.89 12.97 14.26
CA ASP A 132 7.47 13.91 13.23
C ASP A 132 5.96 13.79 12.97
N ILE A 133 5.23 14.86 13.27
CA ILE A 133 3.77 14.92 13.05
C ILE A 133 3.41 14.71 11.57
N ARG A 134 4.27 15.09 10.63
CA ARG A 134 4.03 14.90 9.20
C ARG A 134 3.96 13.42 8.82
N GLU A 135 4.71 12.56 9.52
CA GLU A 135 4.64 11.11 9.31
C GLU A 135 3.33 10.54 9.91
N VAL A 136 2.86 11.10 11.04
CA VAL A 136 1.55 10.76 11.61
C VAL A 136 0.41 11.15 10.66
N GLU A 137 0.48 12.33 10.05
CA GLU A 137 -0.49 12.76 9.03
C GLU A 137 -0.51 11.84 7.80
N LYS A 138 0.66 11.31 7.37
CA LYS A 138 0.72 10.31 6.30
C LYS A 138 0.06 8.99 6.71
N MET A 139 0.29 8.52 7.95
CA MET A 139 -0.35 7.31 8.47
C MET A 139 -1.87 7.51 8.60
N PHE A 140 -2.31 8.66 9.08
CA PHE A 140 -3.74 9.00 9.13
C PHE A 140 -4.37 9.02 7.73
N ARG A 141 -3.70 9.60 6.74
CA ARG A 141 -4.18 9.58 5.34
C ARG A 141 -4.31 8.16 4.81
N LEU A 142 -3.37 7.27 5.16
CA LEU A 142 -3.43 5.85 4.80
C LEU A 142 -4.61 5.15 5.49
N ALA A 143 -4.87 5.43 6.77
CA ALA A 143 -6.02 4.92 7.51
C ALA A 143 -7.34 5.32 6.84
N VAL A 144 -7.52 6.62 6.52
CA VAL A 144 -8.69 7.14 5.83
C VAL A 144 -8.90 6.45 4.48
N PHE A 145 -7.82 6.27 3.71
CA PHE A 145 -7.91 5.60 2.41
C PHE A 145 -8.30 4.13 2.57
N ASN A 146 -7.65 3.36 3.45
CA ASN A 146 -7.96 1.94 3.65
C ASN A 146 -9.42 1.71 4.04
N VAL A 147 -9.92 2.51 4.97
CA VAL A 147 -11.32 2.42 5.42
C VAL A 147 -12.29 2.76 4.28
N MET A 148 -12.11 3.91 3.64
CA MET A 148 -13.05 4.40 2.62
C MET A 148 -12.99 3.60 1.31
N ALA A 149 -11.83 3.02 0.98
CA ALA A 149 -11.61 2.19 -0.20
C ALA A 149 -11.92 0.70 0.04
N HIS A 150 -12.40 0.32 1.24
CA HIS A 150 -12.63 -1.06 1.63
C HIS A 150 -11.39 -1.97 1.45
N ASN A 151 -10.20 -1.43 1.72
CA ASN A 151 -8.99 -2.25 1.85
C ASN A 151 -8.94 -2.84 3.26
N ARG A 152 -9.69 -3.94 3.48
CA ARG A 152 -9.86 -4.57 4.79
C ARG A 152 -8.77 -5.57 5.15
N ASP A 153 -7.79 -5.78 4.28
CA ASP A 153 -6.59 -6.59 4.55
C ASP A 153 -5.42 -5.72 5.06
N ASP A 154 -5.74 -4.66 5.80
CA ASP A 154 -4.81 -3.68 6.34
C ASP A 154 -4.16 -4.15 7.65
N HIS A 155 -3.54 -5.33 7.61
CA HIS A 155 -2.91 -5.94 8.78
C HIS A 155 -1.50 -5.37 9.05
N ALA A 156 -0.93 -5.66 10.23
CA ALA A 156 0.33 -5.12 10.72
C ALA A 156 1.55 -5.28 9.79
N LYS A 157 1.52 -6.20 8.82
CA LYS A 157 2.59 -6.35 7.80
C LYS A 157 2.47 -5.35 6.65
N ASN A 158 1.32 -4.68 6.49
CA ASN A 158 1.07 -3.71 5.43
C ASN A 158 1.46 -2.28 5.84
N PHE A 159 2.02 -2.13 7.03
CA PHE A 159 2.60 -0.89 7.51
C PHE A 159 4.08 -1.09 7.81
N SER A 160 4.93 -0.20 7.30
CA SER A 160 6.38 -0.31 7.46
C SER A 160 7.03 1.04 7.66
N PHE A 161 8.22 0.99 8.24
CA PHE A 161 9.09 2.15 8.39
C PHE A 161 10.43 1.88 7.72
N LEU A 162 11.02 2.92 7.19
CA LEU A 162 12.37 2.93 6.61
C LEU A 162 13.30 3.69 7.55
N MET A 163 14.50 3.19 7.73
CA MET A 163 15.55 3.85 8.49
C MET A 163 16.69 4.25 7.56
N ASN A 164 17.11 5.49 7.65
CA ASN A 164 18.28 5.99 6.94
C ASN A 164 19.61 5.62 7.66
N GLU A 165 20.72 6.01 7.06
CA GLU A 165 22.08 5.76 7.59
C GLU A 165 22.38 6.49 8.92
N PHE A 166 21.58 7.50 9.28
CA PHE A 166 21.69 8.24 10.54
C PHE A 166 20.79 7.68 11.65
N GLY A 167 20.07 6.57 11.38
CA GLY A 167 19.13 5.98 12.35
C GLY A 167 17.79 6.69 12.45
N GLU A 168 17.48 7.63 11.54
CA GLU A 168 16.20 8.32 11.51
C GLU A 168 15.15 7.48 10.78
N TRP A 169 13.99 7.36 11.40
CA TRP A 169 12.87 6.59 10.88
C TRP A 169 11.84 7.47 10.16
N LYS A 170 11.30 6.95 9.08
CA LYS A 170 10.16 7.55 8.36
C LYS A 170 9.16 6.46 7.99
N LEU A 171 7.88 6.82 7.90
CA LEU A 171 6.87 5.94 7.35
C LEU A 171 7.24 5.58 5.90
N SER A 172 7.16 4.30 5.54
CA SER A 172 7.37 3.89 4.16
C SER A 172 6.27 4.46 3.26
N PRO A 173 6.51 4.53 1.95
CA PRO A 173 5.39 4.67 1.00
C PRO A 173 4.34 3.59 1.25
N ALA A 174 3.07 3.88 0.96
CA ALA A 174 2.00 2.90 1.02
C ALA A 174 2.19 1.79 -0.03
N TYR A 175 1.75 0.60 0.28
CA TYR A 175 1.81 -0.56 -0.60
C TYR A 175 0.68 -1.53 -0.29
N ASP A 176 0.43 -2.47 -1.20
CA ASP A 176 -0.54 -3.55 -1.05
C ASP A 176 -1.97 -3.04 -0.81
N LEU A 177 -2.35 -2.00 -1.58
CA LEU A 177 -3.69 -1.40 -1.52
C LEU A 177 -4.58 -2.02 -2.59
N THR A 178 -5.64 -2.67 -2.16
CA THR A 178 -6.66 -3.24 -3.05
C THR A 178 -7.96 -3.45 -2.28
N TYR A 179 -9.06 -3.70 -2.99
CA TYR A 179 -10.29 -4.14 -2.35
C TYR A 179 -10.09 -5.48 -1.64
N SER A 180 -10.59 -5.58 -0.43
CA SER A 180 -10.65 -6.84 0.33
C SER A 180 -11.88 -6.88 1.21
N ASN A 181 -12.54 -8.03 1.26
CA ASN A 181 -13.67 -8.25 2.17
C ASN A 181 -13.24 -8.29 3.64
N GLY A 182 -11.94 -8.50 3.91
CA GLY A 182 -11.41 -8.64 5.25
C GLY A 182 -11.84 -9.91 5.98
N PRO A 183 -11.25 -10.18 7.14
CA PRO A 183 -11.62 -11.30 7.99
C PRO A 183 -13.02 -11.09 8.57
N GLY A 184 -13.97 -11.96 8.23
CA GLY A 184 -15.36 -11.83 8.73
C GLY A 184 -16.11 -10.58 8.29
N GLY A 185 -15.64 -9.87 7.26
CA GLY A 185 -16.22 -8.62 6.79
C GLY A 185 -15.80 -7.39 7.59
N GLU A 186 -14.73 -7.49 8.35
CA GLU A 186 -14.19 -6.43 9.19
C GLU A 186 -12.83 -5.94 8.69
N GLN A 187 -12.46 -4.73 9.09
CA GLN A 187 -11.13 -4.19 8.92
C GLN A 187 -10.14 -5.00 9.76
N SER A 188 -8.95 -5.33 9.23
CA SER A 188 -7.91 -6.01 10.01
C SER A 188 -7.29 -5.12 11.08
N THR A 189 -7.30 -3.80 10.84
CA THR A 189 -6.90 -2.77 11.81
C THR A 189 -8.13 -1.95 12.16
N MET A 190 -8.52 -1.94 13.44
CA MET A 190 -9.69 -1.21 13.93
C MET A 190 -9.49 0.31 13.88
N VAL A 191 -10.56 1.04 13.98
CA VAL A 191 -10.56 2.51 14.13
C VAL A 191 -11.34 2.87 15.39
N MET A 192 -10.66 3.32 16.42
CA MET A 192 -11.28 3.67 17.72
C MET A 192 -12.10 2.51 18.30
N GLY A 193 -11.57 1.28 18.19
CA GLY A 193 -12.22 0.06 18.68
C GLY A 193 -13.28 -0.53 17.77
N GLU A 194 -13.60 0.10 16.62
CA GLU A 194 -14.61 -0.39 15.67
C GLU A 194 -13.93 -1.00 14.44
N GLY A 195 -14.30 -2.22 14.05
CA GLY A 195 -13.74 -2.93 12.90
C GLY A 195 -14.74 -3.14 11.74
N ARG A 196 -16.04 -3.17 12.04
CA ARG A 196 -17.08 -3.54 11.06
C ARG A 196 -17.83 -2.34 10.49
N ASN A 197 -18.29 -1.45 11.37
CA ASN A 197 -19.17 -0.33 11.02
C ASN A 197 -18.47 1.01 11.22
N ILE A 198 -17.25 1.12 10.66
CA ILE A 198 -16.45 2.33 10.76
C ILE A 198 -17.15 3.47 10.01
N THR A 199 -17.38 4.60 10.70
CA THR A 199 -18.00 5.79 10.14
C THR A 199 -16.98 6.93 9.99
N ILE A 200 -17.39 8.01 9.34
CA ILE A 200 -16.59 9.22 9.23
C ILE A 200 -16.28 9.82 10.62
N GLU A 201 -17.22 9.71 11.57
CA GLU A 201 -17.03 10.20 12.94
C GLU A 201 -15.87 9.46 13.65
N HIS A 202 -15.72 8.14 13.42
CA HIS A 202 -14.56 7.38 13.93
C HIS A 202 -13.25 7.93 13.36
N LEU A 203 -13.19 8.21 12.06
CA LEU A 203 -12.00 8.77 11.41
C LEU A 203 -11.70 10.19 11.92
N VAL A 204 -12.73 11.02 12.10
CA VAL A 204 -12.56 12.37 12.68
C VAL A 204 -12.02 12.28 14.09
N LYS A 205 -12.57 11.42 14.93
CA LYS A 205 -12.11 11.21 16.29
C LYS A 205 -10.67 10.74 16.32
N LEU A 206 -10.31 9.74 15.50
CA LEU A 206 -8.93 9.24 15.34
C LEU A 206 -7.94 10.37 15.02
N GLY A 207 -8.28 11.22 14.05
CA GLY A 207 -7.42 12.34 13.66
C GLY A 207 -7.24 13.38 14.77
N LEU A 208 -8.32 13.70 15.49
CA LEU A 208 -8.27 14.66 16.62
C LEU A 208 -7.42 14.12 17.78
N GLU A 209 -7.58 12.85 18.15
CA GLU A 209 -6.73 12.18 19.16
C GLU A 209 -5.24 12.23 18.79
N ALA A 210 -4.94 12.08 17.50
CA ALA A 210 -3.58 12.19 16.96
C ALA A 210 -3.09 13.65 16.84
N LYS A 211 -3.84 14.66 17.34
CA LYS A 211 -3.50 16.08 17.29
C LYS A 211 -3.42 16.67 15.87
N ILE A 212 -4.11 16.08 14.93
CA ILE A 212 -4.28 16.61 13.57
C ILE A 212 -5.39 17.65 13.59
N SER A 213 -5.21 18.77 12.88
CA SER A 213 -6.23 19.82 12.85
C SER A 213 -7.51 19.35 12.16
N LYS A 214 -8.66 19.84 12.60
CA LYS A 214 -9.96 19.47 12.02
C LYS A 214 -10.01 19.80 10.52
N GLU A 215 -9.46 20.93 10.13
CA GLU A 215 -9.39 21.38 8.74
C GLU A 215 -8.62 20.38 7.86
N LEU A 216 -7.48 19.88 8.35
CA LEU A 216 -6.67 18.91 7.63
C LEU A 216 -7.37 17.54 7.57
N ILE A 217 -8.04 17.13 8.65
CA ILE A 217 -8.84 15.91 8.69
C ILE A 217 -9.92 15.96 7.60
N ASP A 218 -10.70 17.04 7.54
CA ASP A 218 -11.76 17.22 6.54
C ASP A 218 -11.22 17.25 5.12
N GLN A 219 -10.10 17.92 4.89
CA GLN A 219 -9.42 17.94 3.58
C GLN A 219 -8.97 16.54 3.15
N ILE A 220 -8.43 15.73 4.06
CA ILE A 220 -7.99 14.36 3.78
C ILE A 220 -9.18 13.48 3.40
N ILE A 221 -10.26 13.54 4.18
CA ILE A 221 -11.48 12.76 3.94
C ILE A 221 -12.10 13.14 2.59
N GLU A 222 -12.25 14.43 2.33
CA GLU A 222 -12.85 14.92 1.08
C GLU A 222 -11.99 14.58 -0.15
N LYS A 223 -10.67 14.75 -0.05
CA LYS A 223 -9.75 14.39 -1.12
C LYS A 223 -9.79 12.90 -1.43
N THR A 224 -9.90 12.05 -0.40
CA THR A 224 -10.05 10.60 -0.56
C THR A 224 -11.38 10.27 -1.22
N ARG A 225 -12.49 10.86 -0.78
CA ARG A 225 -13.81 10.69 -1.40
C ARG A 225 -13.80 11.04 -2.89
N ASN A 226 -13.23 12.19 -3.24
CA ASN A 226 -13.12 12.65 -4.62
C ASN A 226 -12.26 11.72 -5.48
N SER A 227 -11.19 11.18 -4.93
CA SER A 227 -10.36 10.21 -5.62
C SER A 227 -11.12 8.89 -5.87
N LEU A 228 -11.79 8.35 -4.85
CA LEU A 228 -12.53 7.10 -4.96
C LEU A 228 -13.75 7.20 -5.88
N SER A 229 -14.35 8.38 -6.04
CA SER A 229 -15.47 8.60 -6.98
C SER A 229 -15.08 8.34 -8.43
N LYS A 230 -13.77 8.32 -8.75
CA LYS A 230 -13.24 8.04 -10.10
C LYS A 230 -13.14 6.56 -10.43
N TRP A 231 -13.48 5.67 -9.50
CA TRP A 231 -13.38 4.22 -9.70
C TRP A 231 -14.01 3.76 -11.01
N ASN A 232 -15.28 4.09 -11.25
CA ASN A 232 -16.00 3.65 -12.45
C ASN A 232 -15.35 4.12 -13.75
N TYR A 233 -14.84 5.35 -13.76
CA TYR A 233 -14.14 5.93 -14.91
C TYR A 233 -12.81 5.19 -15.16
N LEU A 234 -12.00 5.02 -14.14
CA LEU A 234 -10.70 4.35 -14.25
C LEU A 234 -10.87 2.86 -14.56
N ALA A 235 -11.81 2.18 -13.91
CA ALA A 235 -12.13 0.77 -14.18
C ALA A 235 -12.46 0.54 -15.66
N ASN A 236 -13.25 1.44 -16.27
CA ASN A 236 -13.57 1.37 -17.69
C ASN A 236 -12.34 1.59 -18.58
N ILE A 237 -11.47 2.57 -18.26
CA ILE A 237 -10.23 2.81 -19.02
C ILE A 237 -9.31 1.60 -19.02
N TYR A 238 -9.17 0.93 -17.86
CA TYR A 238 -8.26 -0.21 -17.70
C TYR A 238 -8.94 -1.57 -17.94
N GLY A 239 -10.16 -1.57 -18.49
CA GLY A 239 -10.85 -2.77 -18.94
C GLY A 239 -11.32 -3.72 -17.81
N ILE A 240 -11.45 -3.20 -16.59
CA ILE A 240 -11.92 -3.97 -15.44
C ILE A 240 -13.39 -4.34 -15.65
N SER A 241 -13.73 -5.61 -15.53
CA SER A 241 -15.09 -6.10 -15.75
C SER A 241 -16.03 -5.66 -14.61
N LYS A 242 -17.32 -5.42 -14.95
CA LYS A 242 -18.34 -4.99 -13.96
C LYS A 242 -18.70 -6.05 -12.92
N SER A 243 -18.24 -7.29 -13.11
CA SER A 243 -18.45 -8.40 -12.17
C SER A 243 -17.39 -8.49 -11.08
N ASN A 244 -16.41 -7.61 -11.11
CA ASN A 244 -15.31 -7.54 -10.15
C ASN A 244 -15.41 -6.32 -9.21
#